data_545f3614effd7e744809df5b12d27a4e
#
_entry.id   545f3614effd7e744809df5b12d27a4e
#
_cell.length_a   1.000
_cell.length_b   1.000
_cell.length_c   1.000
_cell.angle_alpha   90.00
_cell.angle_beta   90.00
_cell.angle_gamma   90.00
#
_symmetry.space_group_name_H-M   'P 1'
#
loop_
_entity.id
_entity.type
_entity.pdbx_description
1 polymer ?
#
loop_
_entity_poly.entity_id
_entity_poly.type
_entity_poly.pdbx_seq_one_letter_code
_entity_poly.pdbx_strand_id
1 'polypeptide(L)'
;MKIKRKTKFWLVVSAILALLVSLLVIWIVHTVKDWRWHHAGPIENHPVRIWDVDFAKEFNDLNETQLAVAQAIGVPPVEDRDAAEQMKKRLVEVVDNDLYSVDELTYSIPFLIPSAAELLDRIGMNFRDSLAAKGLNPNKLVVTSILRTEDDVRKLRQGNINASEISTHCYGTTFDLSYWHYVKVPELRERPYADVPPEYLRATLSQVLKDLHDEGACFVKYEKKQSCFHITVRK
;
A
#
# COMPACT_ATOMS: atom_id res chain seq x y z
N MET A 1 -23.79 15.73 45.09
CA MET A 1 -24.85 16.48 44.36
C MET A 1 -25.51 15.52 43.37
N LYS A 2 -26.78 15.10 43.59
CA LYS A 2 -27.51 14.18 42.71
C LYS A 2 -28.00 14.93 41.46
N ILE A 3 -27.44 14.68 40.31
CA ILE A 3 -27.91 15.24 39.04
C ILE A 3 -29.35 14.78 38.78
N LYS A 4 -30.28 15.72 38.57
CA LYS A 4 -31.71 15.42 38.37
C LYS A 4 -31.86 14.51 37.13
N ARG A 5 -32.80 13.55 37.20
CA ARG A 5 -33.03 12.52 36.15
C ARG A 5 -33.24 13.11 34.74
N LYS A 6 -33.87 14.27 34.64
CA LYS A 6 -34.05 15.04 33.40
C LYS A 6 -32.73 15.56 32.82
N THR A 7 -31.79 16.01 33.65
CA THR A 7 -30.48 16.51 33.20
C THR A 7 -29.62 15.37 32.66
N LYS A 8 -29.68 14.17 33.28
CA LYS A 8 -28.99 12.98 32.74
C LYS A 8 -29.56 12.57 31.39
N PHE A 9 -30.87 12.61 31.21
CA PHE A 9 -31.52 12.31 29.94
C PHE A 9 -31.03 13.24 28.84
N TRP A 10 -31.01 14.55 29.05
CA TRP A 10 -30.56 15.53 28.06
C TRP A 10 -29.05 15.42 27.75
N LEU A 11 -28.23 15.07 28.75
CA LEU A 11 -26.80 14.81 28.51
C LEU A 11 -26.59 13.59 27.63
N VAL A 12 -27.35 12.53 27.81
CA VAL A 12 -27.28 11.34 26.93
C VAL A 12 -27.75 11.66 25.50
N VAL A 13 -28.88 12.39 25.40
CA VAL A 13 -29.40 12.81 24.08
C VAL A 13 -28.37 13.69 23.32
N SER A 14 -27.77 14.66 24.03
CA SER A 14 -26.75 15.53 23.39
C SER A 14 -25.49 14.76 23.00
N ALA A 15 -25.05 13.76 23.79
CA ALA A 15 -23.91 12.92 23.45
C ALA A 15 -24.20 12.04 22.22
N ILE A 16 -25.41 11.46 22.15
CA ILE A 16 -25.83 10.69 20.96
C ILE A 16 -25.90 11.58 19.72
N LEU A 17 -26.46 12.78 19.84
CA LEU A 17 -26.55 13.73 18.75
C LEU A 17 -25.16 14.15 18.25
N ALA A 18 -24.23 14.43 19.16
CA ALA A 18 -22.86 14.77 18.84
C ALA A 18 -22.14 13.61 18.11
N LEU A 19 -22.38 12.37 18.56
CA LEU A 19 -21.83 11.16 17.89
C LEU A 19 -22.40 11.02 16.47
N LEU A 20 -23.71 11.18 16.29
CA LEU A 20 -24.36 11.11 14.98
C LEU A 20 -23.85 12.19 14.02
N VAL A 21 -23.67 13.41 14.51
CA VAL A 21 -23.10 14.51 13.73
C VAL A 21 -21.65 14.20 13.32
N SER A 22 -20.85 13.65 14.24
CA SER A 22 -19.47 13.26 13.93
C SER A 22 -19.41 12.16 12.86
N LEU A 23 -20.25 11.14 12.98
CA LEU A 23 -20.35 10.07 11.98
C LEU A 23 -20.83 10.60 10.61
N LEU A 24 -21.78 11.54 10.62
CA LEU A 24 -22.25 12.18 9.39
C LEU A 24 -21.13 13.01 8.72
N VAL A 25 -20.37 13.76 9.51
CA VAL A 25 -19.23 14.53 8.99
C VAL A 25 -18.18 13.62 8.40
N ILE A 26 -17.82 12.52 9.10
CA ILE A 26 -16.88 11.51 8.59
C ILE A 26 -17.40 10.93 7.27
N TRP A 27 -18.67 10.55 7.22
CA TRP A 27 -19.31 10.01 6.02
C TRP A 27 -19.30 11.02 4.87
N ILE A 28 -19.63 12.30 5.11
CA ILE A 28 -19.59 13.38 4.11
C ILE A 28 -18.15 13.58 3.59
N VAL A 29 -17.16 13.64 4.49
CA VAL A 29 -15.75 13.80 4.08
C VAL A 29 -15.30 12.64 3.20
N HIS A 30 -15.67 11.41 3.57
CA HIS A 30 -15.34 10.22 2.79
C HIS A 30 -16.03 10.25 1.42
N THR A 31 -17.34 10.50 1.38
CA THR A 31 -18.10 10.57 0.12
C THR A 31 -17.66 11.72 -0.78
N VAL A 32 -17.28 12.90 -0.23
CA VAL A 32 -16.75 14.02 -1.01
C VAL A 32 -15.37 13.69 -1.57
N LYS A 33 -14.52 13.02 -0.79
CA LYS A 33 -13.22 12.52 -1.28
C LYS A 33 -13.39 11.52 -2.43
N ASP A 34 -14.26 10.55 -2.24
CA ASP A 34 -14.57 9.55 -3.26
C ASP A 34 -15.23 10.19 -4.49
N TRP A 35 -16.14 11.14 -4.27
CA TRP A 35 -16.78 11.86 -5.37
C TRP A 35 -15.76 12.67 -6.19
N ARG A 36 -14.84 13.41 -5.54
CA ARG A 36 -13.78 14.15 -6.23
C ARG A 36 -12.84 13.22 -7.00
N TRP A 37 -12.54 12.05 -6.43
CA TRP A 37 -11.76 11.02 -7.07
C TRP A 37 -12.43 10.48 -8.34
N HIS A 38 -13.72 10.13 -8.25
CA HIS A 38 -14.47 9.58 -9.38
C HIS A 38 -14.92 10.62 -10.42
N HIS A 39 -14.84 11.91 -10.10
CA HIS A 39 -15.25 13.01 -11.00
C HIS A 39 -14.11 13.94 -11.43
N ALA A 40 -12.88 13.63 -11.06
CA ALA A 40 -11.71 14.24 -11.66
C ALA A 40 -11.65 13.76 -13.12
N GLY A 41 -12.32 14.47 -14.01
CA GLY A 41 -12.25 14.22 -15.45
C GLY A 41 -10.82 14.45 -15.95
N PRO A 42 -10.47 13.91 -17.13
CA PRO A 42 -9.21 14.26 -17.77
C PRO A 42 -9.10 15.77 -17.81
N ILE A 43 -8.02 16.32 -17.27
CA ILE A 43 -7.71 17.73 -17.41
C ILE A 43 -7.40 17.92 -18.89
N GLU A 44 -8.38 18.38 -19.66
CA GLU A 44 -8.19 18.70 -21.06
C GLU A 44 -6.98 19.64 -21.17
N ASN A 45 -5.97 19.24 -21.95
CA ASN A 45 -4.76 19.99 -22.28
C ASN A 45 -3.63 20.08 -21.26
N HIS A 46 -3.59 19.28 -20.20
CA HIS A 46 -2.34 19.10 -19.48
C HIS A 46 -1.57 17.90 -20.03
N PRO A 47 -0.41 18.11 -20.68
CA PRO A 47 0.43 17.00 -21.07
C PRO A 47 0.83 16.24 -19.81
N VAL A 48 0.41 14.97 -19.71
CA VAL A 48 0.88 14.10 -18.63
C VAL A 48 2.37 13.94 -18.80
N ARG A 49 3.14 14.59 -17.95
CA ARG A 49 4.58 14.45 -17.97
C ARG A 49 4.92 13.07 -17.48
N ILE A 50 5.39 12.20 -18.37
CA ILE A 50 5.98 10.93 -17.98
C ILE A 50 7.34 11.23 -17.36
N TRP A 51 7.56 10.69 -16.20
CA TRP A 51 8.86 10.72 -15.56
C TRP A 51 9.74 9.66 -16.24
N ASP A 52 10.54 10.10 -17.19
CA ASP A 52 11.47 9.26 -17.95
C ASP A 52 12.80 9.19 -17.20
N VAL A 53 12.95 8.12 -16.42
CA VAL A 53 14.16 7.86 -15.65
C VAL A 53 14.60 6.40 -15.84
N ASP A 54 15.88 6.17 -15.65
CA ASP A 54 16.41 4.83 -15.47
C ASP A 54 16.06 4.31 -14.07
N PHE A 55 14.96 3.55 -13.97
CA PHE A 55 14.48 3.01 -12.70
C PHE A 55 15.52 2.16 -11.97
N ALA A 56 16.36 1.44 -12.70
CA ALA A 56 17.41 0.60 -12.10
C ALA A 56 18.52 1.44 -11.46
N LYS A 57 18.71 2.67 -11.94
CA LYS A 57 19.67 3.61 -11.37
C LYS A 57 19.06 4.39 -10.21
N GLU A 58 17.80 4.79 -10.35
CA GLU A 58 17.09 5.60 -9.36
C GLU A 58 16.72 4.78 -8.11
N PHE A 59 16.25 3.54 -8.31
CA PHE A 59 15.82 2.65 -7.24
C PHE A 59 16.79 1.47 -7.11
N ASN A 60 17.91 1.71 -6.49
CA ASN A 60 19.01 0.75 -6.35
C ASN A 60 19.50 0.64 -4.91
N ASP A 61 18.61 0.69 -3.95
CA ASP A 61 18.96 0.50 -2.54
C ASP A 61 19.57 -0.87 -2.29
N LEU A 62 20.67 -0.91 -1.56
CA LEU A 62 21.42 -2.14 -1.30
C LEU A 62 20.63 -3.09 -0.41
N ASN A 63 20.65 -4.37 -0.75
CA ASN A 63 19.97 -5.40 0.03
C ASN A 63 20.47 -5.46 1.48
N GLU A 64 21.77 -5.26 1.71
CA GLU A 64 22.37 -5.29 3.04
C GLU A 64 21.83 -4.16 3.92
N THR A 65 21.64 -2.96 3.35
CA THR A 65 21.07 -1.82 4.06
C THR A 65 19.61 -2.08 4.43
N GLN A 66 18.84 -2.59 3.50
CA GLN A 66 17.44 -2.95 3.73
C GLN A 66 17.32 -4.06 4.78
N LEU A 67 18.18 -5.08 4.70
CA LEU A 67 18.19 -6.19 5.64
C LEU A 67 18.51 -5.74 7.06
N ALA A 68 19.51 -4.88 7.22
CA ALA A 68 19.88 -4.34 8.53
C ALA A 68 18.71 -3.61 9.20
N VAL A 69 17.93 -2.82 8.44
CA VAL A 69 16.75 -2.14 8.97
C VAL A 69 15.62 -3.16 9.22
N ALA A 70 15.37 -4.08 8.31
CA ALA A 70 14.35 -5.11 8.49
C ALA A 70 14.58 -5.93 9.78
N GLN A 71 15.82 -6.29 10.07
CA GLN A 71 16.21 -6.98 11.31
C GLN A 71 16.01 -6.13 12.57
N ALA A 72 16.22 -4.82 12.46
CA ALA A 72 16.13 -3.92 13.59
C ALA A 72 14.70 -3.61 14.03
N ILE A 73 13.77 -3.47 13.07
CA ILE A 73 12.39 -3.01 13.34
C ILE A 73 11.33 -4.10 13.12
N GLY A 74 11.65 -5.16 12.39
CA GLY A 74 10.71 -6.20 12.01
C GLY A 74 10.40 -7.22 13.11
N VAL A 75 9.61 -8.20 12.76
CA VAL A 75 9.42 -9.39 13.57
C VAL A 75 10.58 -10.37 13.33
N PRO A 76 10.91 -11.27 14.29
CA PRO A 76 11.80 -12.38 13.99
C PRO A 76 11.25 -13.23 12.84
N PRO A 77 12.10 -13.82 11.99
CA PRO A 77 11.65 -14.78 10.99
C PRO A 77 10.81 -15.88 11.62
N VAL A 78 9.75 -16.26 10.95
CA VAL A 78 8.84 -17.32 11.40
C VAL A 78 9.05 -18.59 10.57
N GLU A 79 9.00 -19.74 11.21
CA GLU A 79 9.30 -21.02 10.57
C GLU A 79 8.30 -21.34 9.46
N ASP A 80 7.01 -21.23 9.77
CA ASP A 80 5.91 -21.60 8.89
C ASP A 80 4.70 -20.65 9.03
N ARG A 81 3.64 -20.96 8.30
CA ARG A 81 2.40 -20.16 8.29
C ARG A 81 1.64 -20.21 9.61
N ASP A 82 1.69 -21.34 10.32
CA ASP A 82 1.03 -21.50 11.61
C ASP A 82 1.72 -20.66 12.70
N ALA A 83 3.06 -20.60 12.65
CA ALA A 83 3.84 -19.73 13.54
C ALA A 83 3.53 -18.23 13.26
N ALA A 84 3.34 -17.83 12.00
CA ALA A 84 2.95 -16.47 11.65
C ALA A 84 1.55 -16.11 12.19
N GLU A 85 0.59 -17.03 12.15
CA GLU A 85 -0.73 -16.85 12.73
C GLU A 85 -0.69 -16.53 14.24
N GLN A 86 0.26 -17.12 14.98
CA GLN A 86 0.45 -16.85 16.41
C GLN A 86 1.02 -15.44 16.66
N MET A 87 1.60 -14.80 15.64
CA MET A 87 2.18 -13.46 15.72
C MET A 87 1.20 -12.34 15.35
N LYS A 88 -0.09 -12.62 15.14
CA LYS A 88 -1.12 -11.64 14.73
C LYS A 88 -1.19 -10.36 15.60
N LYS A 89 -0.76 -10.42 16.85
CA LYS A 89 -0.70 -9.22 17.71
C LYS A 89 0.38 -8.20 17.29
N ARG A 90 1.36 -8.63 16.50
CA ARG A 90 2.50 -7.81 16.02
C ARG A 90 2.42 -7.53 14.52
N LEU A 91 1.49 -8.15 13.85
CA LEU A 91 1.32 -8.10 12.40
C LEU A 91 -0.09 -7.62 12.06
N VAL A 92 -0.20 -6.92 10.93
CA VAL A 92 -1.45 -6.47 10.32
C VAL A 92 -1.70 -7.34 9.09
N GLU A 93 -2.89 -7.87 8.94
CA GLU A 93 -3.30 -8.58 7.75
C GLU A 93 -3.55 -7.59 6.61
N VAL A 94 -2.92 -7.82 5.46
CA VAL A 94 -3.08 -7.02 4.25
C VAL A 94 -4.15 -7.68 3.38
N VAL A 95 -5.26 -6.98 3.18
CA VAL A 95 -6.39 -7.47 2.39
C VAL A 95 -6.72 -6.50 1.26
N ASP A 96 -7.37 -7.00 0.22
CA ASP A 96 -7.89 -6.17 -0.86
C ASP A 96 -8.71 -4.99 -0.33
N ASN A 97 -8.46 -3.82 -0.88
CA ASN A 97 -9.19 -2.60 -0.52
C ASN A 97 -9.30 -1.65 -1.73
N ASP A 98 -9.66 -0.40 -1.53
CA ASP A 98 -9.81 0.59 -2.60
C ASP A 98 -8.47 1.12 -3.16
N LEU A 99 -7.33 0.80 -2.52
CA LEU A 99 -6.00 1.29 -2.88
C LEU A 99 -5.18 0.23 -3.61
N TYR A 100 -5.31 -1.01 -3.20
CA TYR A 100 -4.54 -2.13 -3.76
C TYR A 100 -5.34 -3.43 -3.73
N SER A 101 -4.92 -4.34 -4.58
CA SER A 101 -5.32 -5.76 -4.60
C SER A 101 -4.11 -6.61 -4.27
N VAL A 102 -4.34 -7.69 -3.55
CA VAL A 102 -3.31 -8.68 -3.20
C VAL A 102 -3.41 -9.83 -4.19
N ASP A 103 -2.32 -10.10 -4.91
CA ASP A 103 -2.24 -11.21 -5.86
C ASP A 103 -2.21 -12.57 -5.15
N GLU A 104 -2.30 -13.67 -5.87
CA GLU A 104 -2.14 -15.00 -5.29
C GLU A 104 -0.73 -15.18 -4.73
N LEU A 105 -0.64 -15.26 -3.40
CA LEU A 105 0.62 -15.33 -2.67
C LEU A 105 1.13 -16.77 -2.56
N THR A 106 1.88 -17.24 -3.57
CA THR A 106 2.41 -18.61 -3.60
C THR A 106 3.51 -18.84 -2.54
N TYR A 107 4.44 -17.88 -2.41
CA TYR A 107 5.61 -17.95 -1.54
C TYR A 107 5.68 -16.81 -0.53
N SER A 108 4.53 -16.33 -0.11
CA SER A 108 4.39 -15.36 0.97
C SER A 108 3.00 -15.41 1.56
N ILE A 109 2.77 -14.70 2.65
CA ILE A 109 1.49 -14.59 3.34
C ILE A 109 1.16 -13.12 3.60
N PRO A 110 -0.13 -12.75 3.71
CA PRO A 110 -0.57 -11.36 3.68
C PRO A 110 -0.41 -10.63 5.03
N PHE A 111 0.79 -10.62 5.59
CA PHE A 111 1.04 -9.96 6.87
C PHE A 111 2.20 -8.97 6.80
N LEU A 112 2.05 -7.80 7.41
CA LEU A 112 3.08 -6.78 7.58
C LEU A 112 3.12 -6.32 9.05
N ILE A 113 4.25 -5.77 9.48
CA ILE A 113 4.29 -4.95 10.69
C ILE A 113 3.46 -3.67 10.48
N PRO A 114 2.90 -3.06 11.55
CA PRO A 114 2.03 -1.89 11.42
C PRO A 114 2.61 -0.77 10.55
N SER A 115 3.87 -0.39 10.76
CA SER A 115 4.48 0.70 9.99
C SER A 115 4.66 0.38 8.49
N ALA A 116 4.85 -0.90 8.13
CA ALA A 116 4.92 -1.30 6.73
C ALA A 116 3.52 -1.34 6.08
N ALA A 117 2.48 -1.74 6.82
CA ALA A 117 1.10 -1.65 6.35
C ALA A 117 0.66 -0.18 6.15
N GLU A 118 0.98 0.71 7.09
CA GLU A 118 0.74 2.15 6.96
C GLU A 118 1.48 2.76 5.76
N LEU A 119 2.71 2.32 5.49
CA LEU A 119 3.46 2.74 4.30
C LEU A 119 2.77 2.29 3.01
N LEU A 120 2.31 1.04 2.95
CA LEU A 120 1.57 0.51 1.80
C LEU A 120 0.28 1.31 1.54
N ASP A 121 -0.49 1.60 2.58
CA ASP A 121 -1.68 2.44 2.48
C ASP A 121 -1.33 3.86 2.00
N ARG A 122 -0.26 4.45 2.52
CA ARG A 122 0.22 5.78 2.11
C ARG A 122 0.65 5.80 0.65
N ILE A 123 1.35 4.77 0.17
CA ILE A 123 1.71 4.63 -1.25
C ILE A 123 0.43 4.56 -2.10
N GLY A 124 -0.54 3.74 -1.71
CA GLY A 124 -1.81 3.60 -2.41
C GLY A 124 -2.61 4.91 -2.48
N MET A 125 -2.70 5.64 -1.37
CA MET A 125 -3.36 6.96 -1.32
C MET A 125 -2.66 7.97 -2.22
N ASN A 126 -1.33 8.10 -2.11
CA ASN A 126 -0.55 9.03 -2.91
C ASN A 126 -0.63 8.70 -4.40
N PHE A 127 -0.60 7.41 -4.76
CA PHE A 127 -0.76 6.96 -6.14
C PHE A 127 -2.13 7.34 -6.70
N ARG A 128 -3.20 7.04 -5.98
CA ARG A 128 -4.56 7.41 -6.34
C ARG A 128 -4.72 8.92 -6.52
N ASP A 129 -4.25 9.70 -5.56
CA ASP A 129 -4.35 11.16 -5.58
C ASP A 129 -3.51 11.76 -6.75
N SER A 130 -2.36 11.15 -7.07
CA SER A 130 -1.53 11.53 -8.21
C SER A 130 -2.19 11.22 -9.55
N LEU A 131 -2.88 10.08 -9.67
CA LEU A 131 -3.67 9.76 -10.86
C LEU A 131 -4.81 10.77 -11.05
N ALA A 132 -5.54 11.07 -9.97
CA ALA A 132 -6.62 12.06 -10.01
C ALA A 132 -6.12 13.46 -10.40
N ALA A 133 -5.00 13.91 -9.84
CA ALA A 133 -4.39 15.20 -10.17
C ALA A 133 -3.95 15.29 -11.65
N LYS A 134 -3.61 14.16 -12.26
CA LYS A 134 -3.23 14.05 -13.67
C LYS A 134 -4.44 13.80 -14.59
N GLY A 135 -5.67 13.69 -14.05
CA GLY A 135 -6.87 13.38 -14.81
C GLY A 135 -6.86 11.97 -15.41
N LEU A 136 -6.14 11.05 -14.80
CA LEU A 136 -6.01 9.66 -15.22
C LEU A 136 -7.04 8.77 -14.53
N ASN A 137 -7.39 7.64 -15.15
CA ASN A 137 -8.29 6.65 -14.58
C ASN A 137 -7.79 6.12 -13.24
N PRO A 138 -8.70 5.91 -12.29
CA PRO A 138 -8.36 5.24 -11.05
C PRO A 138 -7.93 3.80 -11.31
N ASN A 139 -6.80 3.45 -10.74
CA ASN A 139 -6.26 2.09 -10.75
C ASN A 139 -5.77 1.74 -9.35
N LYS A 140 -5.96 0.49 -8.94
CA LYS A 140 -5.37 -0.06 -7.72
C LYS A 140 -3.98 -0.60 -8.02
N LEU A 141 -3.11 -0.51 -7.05
CA LEU A 141 -1.83 -1.21 -7.06
C LEU A 141 -2.04 -2.72 -6.93
N VAL A 142 -1.08 -3.52 -7.35
CA VAL A 142 -1.08 -4.97 -7.14
C VAL A 142 0.11 -5.35 -6.28
N VAL A 143 -0.18 -5.93 -5.11
CA VAL A 143 0.81 -6.45 -4.17
C VAL A 143 1.11 -7.89 -4.53
N THR A 144 2.36 -8.20 -4.85
CA THR A 144 2.75 -9.51 -5.40
C THR A 144 3.55 -10.38 -4.42
N SER A 145 4.08 -9.81 -3.36
CA SER A 145 4.78 -10.54 -2.29
C SER A 145 4.77 -9.73 -1.00
N ILE A 146 4.65 -10.43 0.13
CA ILE A 146 4.58 -9.80 1.46
C ILE A 146 5.48 -10.58 2.44
N LEU A 147 4.99 -11.00 3.60
CA LEU A 147 5.75 -11.78 4.58
C LEU A 147 6.10 -13.17 4.02
N ARG A 148 7.36 -13.55 4.07
CA ARG A 148 7.82 -14.91 3.77
C ARG A 148 8.18 -15.65 5.04
N THR A 149 7.71 -16.86 5.17
CA THR A 149 8.18 -17.80 6.20
C THR A 149 9.51 -18.42 5.76
N GLU A 150 10.24 -19.05 6.69
CA GLU A 150 11.43 -19.81 6.33
C GLU A 150 11.12 -20.96 5.38
N ASP A 151 9.94 -21.59 5.54
CA ASP A 151 9.42 -22.60 4.62
C ASP A 151 9.21 -22.05 3.21
N ASP A 152 8.61 -20.85 3.10
CA ASP A 152 8.40 -20.20 1.79
C ASP A 152 9.75 -19.90 1.11
N VAL A 153 10.74 -19.42 1.87
CA VAL A 153 12.10 -19.18 1.36
C VAL A 153 12.75 -20.49 0.89
N ARG A 154 12.64 -21.58 1.68
CA ARG A 154 13.16 -22.91 1.30
C ARG A 154 12.52 -23.41 0.00
N LYS A 155 11.21 -23.30 -0.14
CA LYS A 155 10.48 -23.70 -1.35
C LYS A 155 10.86 -22.84 -2.57
N LEU A 156 10.96 -21.54 -2.39
CA LEU A 156 11.39 -20.63 -3.45
C LEU A 156 12.79 -20.97 -3.96
N ARG A 157 13.72 -21.31 -3.09
CA ARG A 157 15.09 -21.69 -3.44
C ARG A 157 15.20 -23.01 -4.17
N GLN A 158 14.28 -23.96 -3.94
CA GLN A 158 14.23 -25.20 -4.73
C GLN A 158 13.99 -24.94 -6.21
N GLY A 159 13.22 -23.89 -6.54
CA GLY A 159 12.96 -23.47 -7.92
C GLY A 159 13.96 -22.41 -8.44
N ASN A 160 14.68 -21.71 -7.55
CA ASN A 160 15.60 -20.64 -7.90
C ASN A 160 16.81 -20.60 -6.95
N ILE A 161 17.89 -21.23 -7.35
CA ILE A 161 19.15 -21.32 -6.59
C ILE A 161 19.76 -19.93 -6.26
N ASN A 162 19.44 -18.91 -7.07
CA ASN A 162 19.93 -17.55 -6.86
C ASN A 162 19.08 -16.74 -5.85
N ALA A 163 17.99 -17.30 -5.33
CA ALA A 163 17.22 -16.65 -4.28
C ALA A 163 18.06 -16.56 -3.00
N SER A 164 18.06 -15.38 -2.38
CA SER A 164 18.78 -15.13 -1.14
C SER A 164 18.31 -16.08 -0.02
N GLU A 165 19.25 -16.56 0.79
CA GLU A 165 18.93 -17.34 2.01
C GLU A 165 18.23 -16.48 3.06
N ILE A 166 18.57 -15.21 3.09
CA ILE A 166 18.03 -14.22 4.03
C ILE A 166 17.30 -13.16 3.21
N SER A 167 16.00 -13.07 3.41
CA SER A 167 15.13 -12.12 2.71
C SER A 167 14.58 -11.09 3.69
N THR A 168 14.52 -9.82 3.30
CA THR A 168 13.86 -8.76 4.08
C THR A 168 12.37 -9.03 4.29
N HIS A 169 11.74 -9.79 3.39
CA HIS A 169 10.36 -10.25 3.55
C HIS A 169 10.12 -11.10 4.79
N CYS A 170 11.16 -11.78 5.32
CA CYS A 170 11.00 -12.63 6.51
C CYS A 170 10.72 -11.82 7.79
N TYR A 171 10.89 -10.51 7.76
CA TYR A 171 10.74 -9.63 8.91
C TYR A 171 9.42 -8.84 8.93
N GLY A 172 8.56 -9.03 7.93
CA GLY A 172 7.27 -8.31 7.80
C GLY A 172 7.40 -6.81 7.49
N THR A 173 8.58 -6.37 7.11
CA THR A 173 8.92 -4.96 6.82
C THR A 173 8.84 -4.63 5.33
N THR A 174 8.63 -5.63 4.49
CA THR A 174 8.88 -5.56 3.05
C THR A 174 7.70 -6.12 2.27
N PHE A 175 7.38 -5.45 1.17
CA PHE A 175 6.39 -5.90 0.21
C PHE A 175 6.82 -5.52 -1.21
N ASP A 176 6.31 -6.28 -2.20
CA ASP A 176 6.56 -6.06 -3.61
C ASP A 176 5.30 -5.51 -4.28
N LEU A 177 5.44 -4.43 -5.06
CA LEU A 177 4.39 -3.87 -5.90
C LEU A 177 4.72 -4.10 -7.38
N SER A 178 3.78 -4.70 -8.12
CA SER A 178 3.91 -4.80 -9.56
C SER A 178 4.01 -3.42 -10.21
N TYR A 179 4.87 -3.28 -11.21
CA TYR A 179 4.93 -2.07 -12.04
C TYR A 179 4.33 -2.28 -13.45
N TRP A 180 3.77 -3.46 -13.70
CA TRP A 180 3.08 -3.78 -14.94
C TRP A 180 1.59 -4.10 -14.77
N HIS A 181 1.22 -4.69 -13.62
CA HIS A 181 -0.15 -5.09 -13.35
C HIS A 181 -0.80 -4.05 -12.42
N TYR A 182 -1.97 -3.60 -12.82
CA TYR A 182 -2.82 -2.68 -12.09
C TYR A 182 -4.25 -3.14 -12.24
N VAL A 183 -5.08 -2.93 -11.24
CA VAL A 183 -6.49 -3.27 -11.31
C VAL A 183 -7.28 -2.00 -11.59
N LYS A 184 -7.93 -1.94 -12.75
CA LYS A 184 -8.80 -0.82 -13.11
C LYS A 184 -9.98 -0.77 -12.15
N VAL A 185 -10.23 0.39 -11.55
CA VAL A 185 -11.44 0.61 -10.76
C VAL A 185 -12.62 0.80 -11.72
N PRO A 186 -13.70 0.02 -11.59
CA PRO A 186 -14.87 0.19 -12.43
C PRO A 186 -15.44 1.60 -12.28
N GLU A 187 -15.75 2.23 -13.39
CA GLU A 187 -16.43 3.53 -13.40
C GLU A 187 -17.86 3.40 -12.93
N LEU A 188 -18.27 4.26 -12.02
CA LEU A 188 -19.65 4.34 -11.56
C LEU A 188 -20.52 5.22 -12.48
N ARG A 189 -19.99 5.84 -13.55
CA ARG A 189 -20.69 6.75 -14.45
C ARG A 189 -20.23 6.69 -15.90
N GLU A 190 -21.12 7.14 -16.81
CA GLU A 190 -21.10 7.12 -18.27
C GLU A 190 -19.99 7.94 -18.98
N ARG A 191 -19.01 8.48 -18.30
CA ARG A 191 -17.86 9.13 -18.95
C ARG A 191 -16.67 8.20 -18.90
N PRO A 192 -16.29 7.59 -20.02
CA PRO A 192 -15.10 6.78 -20.07
C PRO A 192 -13.88 7.68 -19.86
N TYR A 193 -13.18 7.52 -18.76
CA TYR A 193 -11.80 7.95 -18.69
C TYR A 193 -11.01 7.18 -19.75
N ALA A 194 -10.09 7.82 -20.42
CA ALA A 194 -9.20 7.13 -21.35
C ALA A 194 -8.40 6.07 -20.60
N ASP A 195 -8.30 4.87 -21.17
CA ASP A 195 -7.43 3.84 -20.62
C ASP A 195 -6.01 4.37 -20.56
N VAL A 196 -5.42 4.27 -19.38
CA VAL A 196 -4.07 4.74 -19.14
C VAL A 196 -3.11 3.63 -19.51
N PRO A 197 -2.16 3.87 -20.44
CA PRO A 197 -1.12 2.90 -20.70
C PRO A 197 -0.32 2.56 -19.44
N PRO A 198 0.10 1.29 -19.25
CA PRO A 198 0.83 0.86 -18.05
C PRO A 198 2.09 1.68 -17.75
N GLU A 199 2.71 2.26 -18.76
CA GLU A 199 3.89 3.12 -18.64
C GLU A 199 3.58 4.39 -17.82
N TYR A 200 2.40 4.97 -17.97
CA TYR A 200 1.97 6.14 -17.20
C TYR A 200 1.69 5.77 -15.75
N LEU A 201 1.07 4.61 -15.51
CA LEU A 201 0.83 4.09 -14.16
C LEU A 201 2.16 3.83 -13.46
N ARG A 202 3.09 3.15 -14.13
CA ARG A 202 4.44 2.92 -13.61
C ARG A 202 5.19 4.22 -13.32
N ALA A 203 5.15 5.19 -14.24
CA ALA A 203 5.78 6.49 -14.04
C ALA A 203 5.17 7.24 -12.85
N THR A 204 3.85 7.16 -12.68
CA THR A 204 3.16 7.78 -11.53
C THR A 204 3.53 7.09 -10.22
N LEU A 205 3.53 5.76 -10.18
CA LEU A 205 3.95 5.00 -9.00
C LEU A 205 5.40 5.30 -8.64
N SER A 206 6.29 5.35 -9.63
CA SER A 206 7.71 5.63 -9.39
C SER A 206 7.94 7.06 -8.84
N GLN A 207 7.16 8.06 -9.24
CA GLN A 207 7.21 9.39 -8.62
C GLN A 207 6.80 9.34 -7.13
N VAL A 208 5.70 8.64 -6.83
CA VAL A 208 5.24 8.47 -5.44
C VAL A 208 6.32 7.77 -4.60
N LEU A 209 6.92 6.73 -5.13
CA LEU A 209 7.98 6.01 -4.44
C LEU A 209 9.24 6.88 -4.25
N LYS A 210 9.58 7.70 -5.24
CA LYS A 210 10.72 8.64 -5.13
C LYS A 210 10.50 9.66 -4.04
N ASP A 211 9.31 10.26 -3.98
CA ASP A 211 8.98 11.25 -2.95
C ASP A 211 9.09 10.63 -1.54
N LEU A 212 8.53 9.42 -1.35
CA LEU A 212 8.58 8.70 -0.08
C LEU A 212 10.00 8.23 0.27
N HIS A 213 10.80 7.84 -0.72
CA HIS A 213 12.20 7.50 -0.54
C HIS A 213 13.02 8.72 -0.08
N ASP A 214 12.82 9.88 -0.72
CA ASP A 214 13.52 11.13 -0.39
C ASP A 214 13.12 11.65 1.00
N GLU A 215 11.87 11.44 1.42
CA GLU A 215 11.42 11.69 2.80
C GLU A 215 12.05 10.72 3.82
N GLY A 216 12.73 9.68 3.38
CA GLY A 216 13.29 8.64 4.23
C GLY A 216 12.24 7.69 4.81
N ALA A 217 11.07 7.54 4.18
CA ALA A 217 10.02 6.63 4.63
C ALA A 217 10.31 5.17 4.25
N CYS A 218 10.97 4.95 3.12
CA CYS A 218 11.25 3.61 2.61
C CYS A 218 12.58 3.52 1.88
N PHE A 219 13.05 2.30 1.71
CA PHE A 219 13.99 1.89 0.67
C PHE A 219 13.22 1.33 -0.51
N VAL A 220 13.73 1.52 -1.72
CA VAL A 220 13.10 1.01 -2.95
C VAL A 220 14.15 0.39 -3.85
N LYS A 221 13.86 -0.82 -4.34
CA LYS A 221 14.67 -1.48 -5.33
C LYS A 221 13.84 -1.90 -6.54
N TYR A 222 14.32 -1.58 -7.73
CA TYR A 222 13.69 -1.98 -8.99
C TYR A 222 14.11 -3.40 -9.37
N GLU A 223 13.20 -4.35 -9.25
CA GLU A 223 13.44 -5.77 -9.54
C GLU A 223 12.99 -6.13 -10.96
N LYS A 224 13.87 -5.93 -11.94
CA LYS A 224 13.55 -6.13 -13.36
C LYS A 224 13.08 -7.54 -13.70
N LYS A 225 13.67 -8.57 -13.06
CA LYS A 225 13.32 -9.98 -13.34
C LYS A 225 11.97 -10.38 -12.75
N GLN A 226 11.56 -9.73 -11.66
CA GLN A 226 10.31 -10.02 -10.95
C GLN A 226 9.20 -9.03 -11.33
N SER A 227 9.52 -8.01 -12.14
CA SER A 227 8.59 -6.98 -12.59
C SER A 227 7.91 -6.22 -11.44
N CYS A 228 8.64 -5.97 -10.34
CA CYS A 228 8.13 -5.28 -9.17
C CYS A 228 9.10 -4.20 -8.65
N PHE A 229 8.55 -3.28 -7.86
CA PHE A 229 9.31 -2.50 -6.90
C PHE A 229 9.32 -3.24 -5.57
N HIS A 230 10.50 -3.56 -5.09
CA HIS A 230 10.75 -4.14 -3.79
C HIS A 230 10.93 -3.01 -2.77
N ILE A 231 10.04 -2.95 -1.78
CA ILE A 231 9.89 -1.80 -0.89
C ILE A 231 10.04 -2.26 0.56
N THR A 232 10.98 -1.66 1.29
CA THR A 232 11.22 -1.93 2.70
C THR A 232 10.99 -0.65 3.51
N VAL A 233 10.14 -0.70 4.55
CA VAL A 233 9.92 0.45 5.45
C VAL A 233 11.20 0.77 6.22
N ARG A 234 11.45 2.07 6.51
CA ARG A 234 12.68 2.53 7.21
C ARG A 234 12.48 2.80 8.70
N LYS A 235 11.23 2.98 9.16
CA LYS A 235 10.91 3.36 10.56
C LYS A 235 9.71 2.57 11.06
#